data_418acbb8d829c009e69b3733a50cf295
#
_entry.id   418acbb8d829c009e69b3733a50cf295
#
_cell.length_a   1.000
_cell.length_b   1.000
_cell.length_c   1.000
_cell.angle_alpha   90.00
_cell.angle_beta   90.00
_cell.angle_gamma   90.00
#
_symmetry.space_group_name_H-M   'P 1'
#
loop_
_entity.id
_entity.type
_entity.pdbx_description
1 polymer ?
#
loop_
_entity_poly.entity_id
_entity_poly.type
_entity_poly.pdbx_seq_one_letter_code
_entity_poly.pdbx_strand_id
1 'polypeptide(L)'
;MKLFQSCGSWLIALLLLTGSPALQAQTPDDQLIVGMNMNNLLTLDPAAMTGNEVVGIVVNLYDGLVELNPKKLTEVRPALAERWAVSADNSTLTFHLRDNVTFHSGNPLTSEDVIWSMRRVLHLNLAQASVWKSYGFSRDNVDRMITAPDARTVVITLPKPNDPQLVIYSLAALGSMVVLDRKTVQQHEVNGDWGNRWLSTHEAGSGPFRLDIWQAKDVLRMSRSAGYWRGEAKMSRVVFRHLQESQTLRLMMEKGDLDIASNMSIPDVRALRHDPDLTIDAVRRGTIYYLAMSMKDPHFNDSRVREAVRYLVDYQGINKSLMTGYGELHQRPIQAGMPATLPDPGYRLDVPRARALLAEAGYPDGFDTTLRVLADQPFLNIAIAIQSTLLQAGIRARIITGTGNQIYGAMRDRQFSLLVGRGGSGVEPHPHSSLRSLVYNPNNADSARLTNFQGWRTGFYDAQLNSMIDRALVERDSARQQQAYFAIQQRYDQLVPALMPISQMLDSVVVNNRVQDYQPHPSATTFLRDVWKTPDSLAGGPQ
;
A
#
# COMPACT_ATOMS: atom_id res chain seq x y z
N MET A 1 -59.34 -47.46 59.64
CA MET A 1 -60.48 -48.09 58.92
C MET A 1 -60.48 -47.53 57.49
N LYS A 2 -60.30 -48.44 56.47
CA LYS A 2 -60.49 -48.31 55.02
C LYS A 2 -59.58 -47.28 54.31
N LEU A 3 -58.48 -47.65 53.66
CA LEU A 3 -58.32 -48.22 52.30
C LEU A 3 -59.13 -47.52 51.22
N PHE A 4 -58.43 -46.80 50.29
CA PHE A 4 -58.62 -47.04 48.82
C PHE A 4 -57.36 -46.63 48.10
N GLN A 5 -56.82 -47.59 47.31
CA GLN A 5 -55.78 -47.44 46.27
C GLN A 5 -56.40 -46.78 45.03
N SER A 6 -55.68 -45.91 44.35
CA SER A 6 -55.90 -45.73 42.96
C SER A 6 -54.52 -45.52 42.25
N CYS A 7 -54.19 -46.44 41.35
CA CYS A 7 -53.11 -46.37 40.39
C CYS A 7 -53.33 -45.19 39.46
N GLY A 8 -52.34 -44.31 39.30
CA GLY A 8 -52.30 -43.30 38.28
C GLY A 8 -51.04 -43.44 37.45
N SER A 9 -51.21 -43.82 36.19
CA SER A 9 -50.23 -44.07 35.17
C SER A 9 -49.35 -42.87 34.89
N TRP A 10 -48.05 -43.02 35.01
CA TRP A 10 -47.07 -42.00 34.57
C TRP A 10 -46.88 -42.12 33.08
N LEU A 11 -47.44 -41.15 32.31
CA LEU A 11 -47.11 -40.88 30.92
C LEU A 11 -45.82 -40.09 30.87
N ILE A 12 -44.71 -40.74 30.52
CA ILE A 12 -43.45 -40.08 30.17
C ILE A 12 -43.61 -39.47 28.81
N ALA A 13 -43.83 -38.18 28.73
CA ALA A 13 -43.74 -37.41 27.50
C ALA A 13 -42.26 -37.21 27.14
N LEU A 14 -41.76 -38.01 26.20
CA LEU A 14 -40.45 -37.84 25.60
C LEU A 14 -40.51 -36.61 24.67
N LEU A 15 -40.14 -35.44 25.18
CA LEU A 15 -39.90 -34.25 24.35
C LEU A 15 -38.66 -34.50 23.47
N LEU A 16 -38.91 -34.89 22.23
CA LEU A 16 -37.92 -34.80 21.16
C LEU A 16 -37.56 -33.32 20.98
N LEU A 17 -36.47 -32.89 21.60
CA LEU A 17 -35.74 -31.69 21.28
C LEU A 17 -35.13 -31.93 19.89
N THR A 18 -35.87 -31.64 18.82
CA THR A 18 -35.32 -31.39 17.51
C THR A 18 -34.47 -30.14 17.66
N GLY A 19 -33.15 -30.33 17.85
CA GLY A 19 -32.19 -29.26 17.74
C GLY A 19 -32.32 -28.66 16.34
N SER A 20 -33.02 -27.54 16.24
CA SER A 20 -32.92 -26.69 15.04
C SER A 20 -31.43 -26.36 14.92
N PRO A 21 -30.83 -26.62 13.75
CA PRO A 21 -29.50 -26.08 13.53
C PRO A 21 -29.60 -24.58 13.79
N ALA A 22 -28.76 -24.07 14.69
CA ALA A 22 -28.63 -22.63 14.88
C ALA A 22 -28.26 -22.09 13.47
N LEU A 23 -29.23 -21.44 12.81
CA LEU A 23 -28.90 -20.66 11.62
C LEU A 23 -27.81 -19.68 12.07
N GLN A 24 -26.58 -19.96 11.67
CA GLN A 24 -25.51 -18.98 11.76
C GLN A 24 -26.00 -17.75 10.99
N ALA A 25 -26.14 -16.64 11.68
CA ALA A 25 -26.55 -15.39 11.05
C ALA A 25 -25.40 -14.94 10.13
N GLN A 26 -25.52 -15.32 8.86
CA GLN A 26 -24.56 -14.85 7.84
C GLN A 26 -24.88 -13.43 7.43
N THR A 27 -23.88 -12.73 6.87
CA THR A 27 -24.06 -11.38 6.34
C THR A 27 -25.11 -11.36 5.20
N PRO A 28 -25.91 -10.29 5.04
CA PRO A 28 -26.92 -10.20 3.98
C PRO A 28 -26.33 -10.39 2.59
N ASP A 29 -27.05 -11.08 1.69
CA ASP A 29 -26.56 -11.42 0.36
C ASP A 29 -26.26 -10.21 -0.54
N ASP A 30 -26.94 -9.10 -0.32
CA ASP A 30 -26.80 -7.86 -1.10
C ASP A 30 -25.90 -6.81 -0.45
N GLN A 31 -25.28 -7.14 0.70
CA GLN A 31 -24.37 -6.24 1.42
C GLN A 31 -23.00 -6.87 1.61
N LEU A 32 -21.96 -6.05 1.53
CA LEU A 32 -20.58 -6.44 1.81
C LEU A 32 -20.16 -5.87 3.16
N ILE A 33 -19.84 -6.75 4.12
CA ILE A 33 -19.42 -6.37 5.47
C ILE A 33 -17.91 -6.58 5.62
N VAL A 34 -17.19 -5.49 5.79
CA VAL A 34 -15.72 -5.47 5.86
C VAL A 34 -15.29 -5.11 7.28
N GLY A 35 -14.55 -6.00 7.93
CA GLY A 35 -13.92 -5.73 9.23
C GLY A 35 -12.48 -5.25 9.07
N MET A 36 -12.14 -4.11 9.69
CA MET A 36 -10.78 -3.56 9.63
C MET A 36 -10.50 -2.60 10.78
N ASN A 37 -9.23 -2.34 11.04
CA ASN A 37 -8.84 -1.28 11.96
C ASN A 37 -8.88 0.09 11.26
N MET A 38 -9.80 0.96 11.67
CA MET A 38 -9.97 2.31 11.11
C MET A 38 -9.33 3.42 11.97
N ASN A 39 -8.39 3.11 12.87
CA ASN A 39 -7.75 4.14 13.71
C ASN A 39 -7.04 5.23 12.88
N ASN A 40 -6.56 4.91 11.70
CA ASN A 40 -5.88 5.83 10.79
C ASN A 40 -6.82 6.53 9.79
N LEU A 41 -8.13 6.22 9.82
CA LEU A 41 -9.12 6.93 9.03
C LEU A 41 -9.48 8.25 9.74
N LEU A 42 -8.70 9.29 9.46
CA LEU A 42 -8.82 10.60 10.11
C LEU A 42 -9.60 11.59 9.26
N THR A 43 -9.76 11.35 7.98
CA THR A 43 -10.41 12.23 7.02
C THR A 43 -10.83 11.45 5.78
N LEU A 44 -11.90 11.88 5.11
CA LEU A 44 -12.30 11.42 3.78
C LEU A 44 -11.85 12.37 2.67
N ASP A 45 -11.22 13.50 3.01
CA ASP A 45 -10.69 14.43 2.01
C ASP A 45 -9.54 13.78 1.21
N PRO A 46 -9.71 13.57 -0.12
CA PRO A 46 -8.68 12.93 -0.93
C PRO A 46 -7.31 13.63 -0.90
N ALA A 47 -7.27 14.95 -0.73
CA ALA A 47 -6.01 15.72 -0.68
C ALA A 47 -5.20 15.48 0.60
N ALA A 48 -5.87 15.10 1.70
CA ALA A 48 -5.26 14.95 3.03
C ALA A 48 -5.04 13.49 3.42
N MET A 49 -5.59 12.53 2.68
CA MET A 49 -5.59 11.12 3.05
C MET A 49 -4.18 10.55 3.13
N THR A 50 -3.99 9.65 4.09
CA THR A 50 -2.78 8.83 4.28
C THR A 50 -3.19 7.42 4.67
N GLY A 51 -2.43 6.42 4.20
CA GLY A 51 -2.70 5.01 4.52
C GLY A 51 -3.60 4.29 3.51
N ASN A 52 -3.38 3.00 3.43
CA ASN A 52 -4.05 2.13 2.45
C ASN A 52 -5.54 1.98 2.72
N GLU A 53 -5.95 2.02 3.99
CA GLU A 53 -7.33 1.88 4.43
C GLU A 53 -8.20 3.01 3.87
N VAL A 54 -7.70 4.24 3.94
CA VAL A 54 -8.40 5.42 3.41
C VAL A 54 -8.51 5.36 1.90
N VAL A 55 -7.43 4.97 1.22
CA VAL A 55 -7.42 4.80 -0.25
C VAL A 55 -8.48 3.80 -0.69
N GLY A 56 -8.55 2.62 -0.03
CA GLY A 56 -9.53 1.57 -0.34
C GLY A 56 -11.00 2.00 -0.20
N ILE A 57 -11.28 2.99 0.66
CA ILE A 57 -12.62 3.58 0.80
C ILE A 57 -12.86 4.65 -0.26
N VAL A 58 -11.94 5.61 -0.39
CA VAL A 58 -12.08 6.80 -1.24
C VAL A 58 -12.23 6.41 -2.72
N VAL A 59 -11.49 5.40 -3.20
CA VAL A 59 -11.58 4.94 -4.61
C VAL A 59 -12.94 4.35 -4.98
N ASN A 60 -13.79 4.08 -4.01
CA ASN A 60 -15.16 3.60 -4.24
C ASN A 60 -16.22 4.72 -4.15
N LEU A 61 -15.86 5.90 -3.61
CA LEU A 61 -16.71 7.10 -3.58
C LEU A 61 -16.47 8.02 -4.79
N TYR A 62 -15.30 7.92 -5.42
CA TYR A 62 -14.86 8.82 -6.48
C TYR A 62 -14.39 8.06 -7.71
N ASP A 63 -14.29 8.77 -8.84
CA ASP A 63 -13.58 8.31 -10.03
C ASP A 63 -12.36 9.19 -10.31
N GLY A 64 -11.34 8.58 -10.91
CA GLY A 64 -10.17 9.27 -11.48
C GLY A 64 -10.25 9.39 -13.01
N LEU A 65 -9.28 10.06 -13.62
CA LEU A 65 -9.19 10.12 -15.10
C LEU A 65 -8.97 8.75 -15.71
N VAL A 66 -8.15 7.95 -15.08
CA VAL A 66 -7.76 6.59 -15.45
C VAL A 66 -7.70 5.72 -14.21
N GLU A 67 -7.71 4.40 -14.38
CA GLU A 67 -7.62 3.44 -13.26
C GLU A 67 -6.62 2.32 -13.56
N LEU A 68 -6.05 1.71 -12.52
CA LEU A 68 -5.25 0.50 -12.66
C LEU A 68 -6.14 -0.73 -12.91
N ASN A 69 -5.68 -1.63 -13.78
CA ASN A 69 -6.35 -2.90 -13.98
C ASN A 69 -6.14 -3.79 -12.73
N PRO A 70 -7.20 -4.23 -12.03
CA PRO A 70 -7.04 -5.04 -10.81
C PRO A 70 -6.35 -6.39 -11.03
N LYS A 71 -6.37 -6.91 -12.28
CA LYS A 71 -5.76 -8.20 -12.64
C LYS A 71 -4.38 -8.08 -13.29
N LYS A 72 -3.99 -6.86 -13.73
CA LYS A 72 -2.71 -6.60 -14.41
C LYS A 72 -2.10 -5.30 -13.90
N LEU A 73 -1.17 -5.41 -12.98
CA LEU A 73 -0.62 -4.30 -12.20
C LEU A 73 -0.11 -3.10 -13.02
N THR A 74 0.39 -3.34 -14.23
CA THR A 74 1.00 -2.31 -15.08
C THR A 74 0.09 -1.83 -16.21
N GLU A 75 -1.14 -2.34 -16.28
CA GLU A 75 -2.13 -1.92 -17.26
C GLU A 75 -3.00 -0.80 -16.69
N VAL A 76 -3.03 0.33 -17.39
CA VAL A 76 -3.95 1.43 -17.10
C VAL A 76 -5.15 1.35 -18.01
N ARG A 77 -6.34 1.51 -17.48
CA ARG A 77 -7.60 1.47 -18.20
C ARG A 77 -8.29 2.83 -18.21
N PRO A 78 -9.10 3.13 -19.24
CA PRO A 78 -9.97 4.29 -19.26
C PRO A 78 -10.93 4.31 -18.04
N ALA A 79 -11.05 5.49 -17.43
CA ALA A 79 -12.06 5.78 -16.40
C ALA A 79 -12.89 6.99 -16.83
N LEU A 80 -12.82 8.14 -16.15
CA LEU A 80 -13.51 9.36 -16.61
C LEU A 80 -13.01 9.83 -17.97
N ALA A 81 -11.72 9.64 -18.28
CA ALA A 81 -11.20 9.79 -19.63
C ALA A 81 -11.46 8.51 -20.43
N GLU A 82 -12.12 8.60 -21.57
CA GLU A 82 -12.33 7.50 -22.51
C GLU A 82 -11.06 7.14 -23.29
N ARG A 83 -10.18 8.10 -23.50
CA ARG A 83 -8.88 7.97 -24.15
C ARG A 83 -7.93 9.09 -23.73
N TRP A 84 -6.65 8.86 -23.93
CA TRP A 84 -5.61 9.88 -23.77
C TRP A 84 -4.50 9.71 -24.79
N ALA A 85 -3.72 10.76 -24.97
CA ALA A 85 -2.55 10.78 -25.84
C ALA A 85 -1.37 11.46 -25.14
N VAL A 86 -0.18 11.04 -25.48
CA VAL A 86 1.09 11.64 -25.06
C VAL A 86 1.72 12.31 -26.28
N SER A 87 2.19 13.56 -26.13
CA SER A 87 2.90 14.27 -27.20
C SER A 87 4.22 13.55 -27.56
N ALA A 88 4.68 13.75 -28.81
CA ALA A 88 5.90 13.11 -29.33
C ALA A 88 7.18 13.44 -28.52
N ASP A 89 7.20 14.58 -27.83
CA ASP A 89 8.29 15.03 -26.95
C ASP A 89 8.13 14.58 -25.50
N ASN A 90 7.05 13.82 -25.17
CA ASN A 90 6.70 13.37 -23.82
C ASN A 90 6.42 14.49 -22.81
N SER A 91 6.16 15.71 -23.29
CA SER A 91 5.93 16.86 -22.41
C SER A 91 4.47 17.10 -22.05
N THR A 92 3.54 16.53 -22.81
CA THR A 92 2.11 16.84 -22.67
C THR A 92 1.25 15.58 -22.73
N LEU A 93 0.29 15.50 -21.80
CA LEU A 93 -0.75 14.47 -21.72
C LEU A 93 -2.10 15.13 -22.03
N THR A 94 -2.83 14.61 -23.01
CA THR A 94 -4.16 15.10 -23.37
C THR A 94 -5.19 14.01 -23.09
N PHE A 95 -6.17 14.29 -22.22
CA PHE A 95 -7.25 13.38 -21.84
C PHE A 95 -8.58 13.88 -22.43
N HIS A 96 -9.37 12.95 -22.98
CA HIS A 96 -10.71 13.23 -23.48
C HIS A 96 -11.74 12.59 -22.55
N LEU A 97 -12.58 13.41 -21.94
CA LEU A 97 -13.58 12.97 -20.95
C LEU A 97 -14.83 12.40 -21.61
N ARG A 98 -15.49 11.47 -20.91
CA ARG A 98 -16.82 10.99 -21.24
C ARG A 98 -17.86 12.10 -21.11
N ASP A 99 -18.96 12.00 -21.84
CA ASP A 99 -20.04 12.99 -21.85
C ASP A 99 -21.24 12.64 -20.97
N ASN A 100 -21.28 11.42 -20.41
CA ASN A 100 -22.42 10.89 -19.69
C ASN A 100 -22.17 10.67 -18.19
N VAL A 101 -21.21 11.41 -17.61
CA VAL A 101 -20.88 11.28 -16.20
C VAL A 101 -21.55 12.40 -15.39
N THR A 102 -22.23 12.00 -14.32
CA THR A 102 -22.76 12.92 -13.31
C THR A 102 -22.19 12.59 -11.94
N PHE A 103 -22.00 13.61 -11.13
CA PHE A 103 -21.67 13.44 -9.72
C PHE A 103 -22.88 12.95 -8.91
N HIS A 104 -22.65 12.51 -7.69
CA HIS A 104 -23.72 12.09 -6.76
C HIS A 104 -24.74 13.20 -6.46
N SER A 105 -24.35 14.45 -6.60
CA SER A 105 -25.22 15.61 -6.52
C SER A 105 -26.21 15.75 -7.70
N GLY A 106 -25.94 15.07 -8.83
CA GLY A 106 -26.62 15.25 -10.11
C GLY A 106 -25.97 16.29 -11.03
N ASN A 107 -24.93 17.00 -10.60
CA ASN A 107 -24.17 17.93 -11.46
C ASN A 107 -23.43 17.14 -12.56
N PRO A 108 -23.40 17.64 -13.82
CA PRO A 108 -22.58 17.03 -14.87
C PRO A 108 -21.10 17.26 -14.59
N LEU A 109 -20.27 16.23 -14.86
CA LEU A 109 -18.83 16.31 -14.75
C LEU A 109 -18.25 16.96 -16.02
N THR A 110 -17.34 17.91 -15.83
CA THR A 110 -16.64 18.62 -16.89
C THR A 110 -15.13 18.70 -16.64
N SER A 111 -14.38 19.13 -17.65
CA SER A 111 -12.93 19.38 -17.53
C SER A 111 -12.58 20.41 -16.44
N GLU A 112 -13.47 21.35 -16.15
CA GLU A 112 -13.30 22.32 -15.08
C GLU A 112 -13.24 21.67 -13.68
N ASP A 113 -14.01 20.61 -13.47
CA ASP A 113 -13.98 19.86 -12.21
C ASP A 113 -12.64 19.14 -12.04
N VAL A 114 -12.10 18.59 -13.13
CA VAL A 114 -10.78 17.94 -13.14
C VAL A 114 -9.68 18.94 -12.80
N ILE A 115 -9.65 20.09 -13.51
CA ILE A 115 -8.65 21.14 -13.28
C ILE A 115 -8.72 21.64 -11.85
N TRP A 116 -9.92 21.94 -11.37
CA TRP A 116 -10.12 22.44 -10.02
C TRP A 116 -9.65 21.43 -8.97
N SER A 117 -9.93 20.14 -9.16
CA SER A 117 -9.49 19.08 -8.25
C SER A 117 -7.97 18.99 -8.16
N MET A 118 -7.26 19.09 -9.30
CA MET A 118 -5.80 19.10 -9.34
C MET A 118 -5.19 20.36 -8.71
N ARG A 119 -5.75 21.53 -8.99
CA ARG A 119 -5.36 22.81 -8.35
C ARG A 119 -5.51 22.73 -6.84
N ARG A 120 -6.66 22.21 -6.39
CA ARG A 120 -6.98 22.06 -4.97
C ARG A 120 -5.90 21.30 -4.21
N VAL A 121 -5.44 20.16 -4.72
CA VAL A 121 -4.38 19.36 -4.09
C VAL A 121 -3.10 20.18 -3.86
N LEU A 122 -2.68 20.96 -4.85
CA LEU A 122 -1.47 21.78 -4.77
C LEU A 122 -1.64 23.03 -3.91
N HIS A 123 -2.82 23.66 -3.95
CA HIS A 123 -3.13 24.83 -3.14
C HIS A 123 -3.22 24.51 -1.64
N LEU A 124 -3.86 23.40 -1.29
CA LEU A 124 -3.95 22.93 0.10
C LEU A 124 -2.59 22.47 0.64
N ASN A 125 -1.72 21.98 -0.23
CA ASN A 125 -0.37 21.51 0.14
C ASN A 125 -0.37 20.47 1.27
N LEU A 126 -1.37 19.59 1.28
CA LEU A 126 -1.50 18.52 2.24
C LEU A 126 -0.72 17.26 1.79
N ALA A 127 -0.94 16.13 2.41
CA ALA A 127 -0.15 14.92 2.25
C ALA A 127 0.06 14.51 0.78
N GLN A 128 -0.97 14.61 -0.04
CA GLN A 128 -0.95 14.15 -1.43
C GLN A 128 -0.25 15.12 -2.40
N ALA A 129 -0.07 16.38 -2.04
CA ALA A 129 0.63 17.35 -2.88
C ALA A 129 2.10 16.99 -3.15
N SER A 130 2.73 16.20 -2.27
CA SER A 130 4.14 15.80 -2.38
C SER A 130 4.45 15.03 -3.67
N VAL A 131 3.53 14.19 -4.15
CA VAL A 131 3.69 13.43 -5.39
C VAL A 131 3.75 14.38 -6.58
N TRP A 132 2.81 15.31 -6.68
CA TRP A 132 2.73 16.28 -7.78
C TRP A 132 3.91 17.24 -7.79
N LYS A 133 4.35 17.70 -6.61
CA LYS A 133 5.57 18.50 -6.46
C LYS A 133 6.81 17.75 -6.97
N SER A 134 6.83 16.44 -6.82
CA SER A 134 7.95 15.63 -7.34
C SER A 134 8.07 15.68 -8.86
N TYR A 135 6.96 15.89 -9.58
CA TYR A 135 6.92 16.11 -11.02
C TYR A 135 7.17 17.57 -11.42
N GLY A 136 7.38 18.45 -10.45
CA GLY A 136 7.65 19.89 -10.70
C GLY A 136 6.42 20.76 -10.68
N PHE A 137 5.22 20.21 -10.41
CA PHE A 137 4.03 21.02 -10.21
C PHE A 137 4.11 21.81 -8.91
N SER A 138 3.55 22.99 -8.90
CA SER A 138 3.46 23.85 -7.73
C SER A 138 2.19 24.70 -7.80
N ARG A 139 1.86 25.36 -6.69
CA ARG A 139 0.79 26.36 -6.66
C ARG A 139 0.98 27.46 -7.72
N ASP A 140 2.22 27.85 -8.00
CA ASP A 140 2.55 28.98 -8.87
C ASP A 140 2.49 28.63 -10.36
N ASN A 141 2.57 27.33 -10.71
CA ASN A 141 2.58 26.91 -12.12
C ASN A 141 1.37 26.08 -12.54
N VAL A 142 0.60 25.53 -11.61
CA VAL A 142 -0.49 24.58 -11.90
C VAL A 142 -1.50 25.14 -12.89
N ASP A 143 -1.83 26.43 -12.81
CA ASP A 143 -2.81 27.08 -13.69
C ASP A 143 -2.39 27.15 -15.16
N ARG A 144 -1.08 27.16 -15.41
CA ARG A 144 -0.51 27.13 -16.76
C ARG A 144 -0.26 25.70 -17.24
N MET A 145 0.02 24.80 -16.32
CA MET A 145 0.42 23.42 -16.63
C MET A 145 -0.78 22.48 -16.80
N ILE A 146 -1.94 22.84 -16.25
CA ILE A 146 -3.15 22.03 -16.33
C ILE A 146 -4.28 22.91 -16.85
N THR A 147 -4.71 22.67 -18.09
CA THR A 147 -5.67 23.50 -18.81
C THR A 147 -6.81 22.68 -19.41
N ALA A 148 -7.94 23.33 -19.67
CA ALA A 148 -9.10 22.76 -20.37
C ALA A 148 -9.44 23.66 -21.57
N PRO A 149 -9.10 23.25 -22.79
CA PRO A 149 -9.48 24.00 -24.00
C PRO A 149 -10.98 23.95 -24.27
N ASP A 150 -11.67 22.93 -23.78
CA ASP A 150 -13.13 22.78 -23.86
C ASP A 150 -13.65 21.95 -22.68
N ALA A 151 -14.97 21.77 -22.58
CA ALA A 151 -15.62 21.11 -21.45
C ALA A 151 -15.27 19.61 -21.29
N ARG A 152 -14.60 19.00 -22.26
CA ARG A 152 -14.30 17.55 -22.30
C ARG A 152 -12.82 17.22 -22.52
N THR A 153 -11.99 18.23 -22.65
CA THR A 153 -10.55 18.03 -22.88
C THR A 153 -9.74 18.60 -21.72
N VAL A 154 -8.86 17.76 -21.14
CA VAL A 154 -7.90 18.16 -20.13
C VAL A 154 -6.49 17.98 -20.69
N VAL A 155 -5.68 19.03 -20.60
CA VAL A 155 -4.29 19.01 -21.04
C VAL A 155 -3.37 19.22 -19.84
N ILE A 156 -2.47 18.26 -19.61
CA ILE A 156 -1.46 18.31 -18.54
C ILE A 156 -0.09 18.45 -19.19
N THR A 157 0.53 19.61 -19.03
CA THR A 157 1.91 19.87 -19.46
C THR A 157 2.86 19.61 -18.30
N LEU A 158 3.86 18.76 -18.50
CA LEU A 158 4.83 18.42 -17.47
C LEU A 158 5.82 19.57 -17.26
N PRO A 159 5.96 20.10 -16.03
CA PRO A 159 6.84 21.26 -15.75
C PRO A 159 8.33 20.96 -15.95
N LYS A 160 8.71 19.68 -15.96
CA LYS A 160 10.09 19.20 -16.21
C LYS A 160 10.05 17.85 -16.92
N PRO A 161 11.13 17.45 -17.60
CA PRO A 161 11.24 16.14 -18.21
C PRO A 161 10.92 15.03 -17.22
N ASN A 162 10.08 14.09 -17.62
CA ASN A 162 9.65 12.95 -16.82
C ASN A 162 9.19 11.82 -17.75
N ASP A 163 8.97 10.63 -17.18
CA ASP A 163 8.27 9.56 -17.88
C ASP A 163 6.75 9.83 -17.79
N PRO A 164 6.05 10.04 -18.91
CA PRO A 164 4.61 10.21 -18.90
C PRO A 164 3.87 9.01 -18.30
N GLN A 165 4.40 7.80 -18.49
CA GLN A 165 3.79 6.59 -17.93
C GLN A 165 3.80 6.60 -16.41
N LEU A 166 4.85 7.11 -15.77
CA LEU A 166 4.90 7.29 -14.32
C LEU A 166 3.82 8.26 -13.83
N VAL A 167 3.61 9.36 -14.55
CA VAL A 167 2.54 10.33 -14.24
C VAL A 167 1.17 9.70 -14.42
N ILE A 168 0.95 8.92 -15.49
CA ILE A 168 -0.31 8.19 -15.72
C ILE A 168 -0.56 7.17 -14.60
N TYR A 169 0.47 6.46 -14.14
CA TYR A 169 0.34 5.57 -12.98
C TYR A 169 -0.05 6.33 -11.71
N SER A 170 0.51 7.51 -11.48
CA SER A 170 0.11 8.33 -10.34
C SER A 170 -1.34 8.79 -10.44
N LEU A 171 -1.81 9.15 -11.64
CA LEU A 171 -3.23 9.47 -11.89
C LEU A 171 -4.15 8.27 -11.61
N ALA A 172 -3.69 7.05 -11.90
CA ALA A 172 -4.47 5.83 -11.75
C ALA A 172 -4.47 5.25 -10.33
N ALA A 173 -3.35 5.42 -9.60
CA ALA A 173 -3.09 4.73 -8.33
C ALA A 173 -3.36 5.60 -7.10
N LEU A 174 -3.39 6.93 -7.28
CA LEU A 174 -3.53 7.85 -6.15
C LEU A 174 -4.97 8.29 -6.00
N GLY A 175 -5.60 7.89 -4.92
CA GLY A 175 -6.91 8.42 -4.56
C GLY A 175 -6.99 9.95 -4.44
N SER A 176 -5.84 10.65 -4.38
CA SER A 176 -5.75 12.11 -4.41
C SER A 176 -6.08 12.72 -5.77
N MET A 177 -6.07 11.91 -6.82
CA MET A 177 -6.35 12.36 -8.20
C MET A 177 -7.76 11.99 -8.65
N VAL A 178 -8.61 11.71 -7.73
CA VAL A 178 -10.05 11.61 -7.95
C VAL A 178 -10.62 12.98 -8.27
N VAL A 179 -11.68 12.99 -9.06
CA VAL A 179 -12.36 14.22 -9.48
C VAL A 179 -13.50 14.53 -8.53
N LEU A 180 -13.53 15.76 -8.04
CA LEU A 180 -14.55 16.23 -7.10
C LEU A 180 -15.55 17.13 -7.84
N ASP A 181 -16.81 17.09 -7.41
CA ASP A 181 -17.83 18.06 -7.79
C ASP A 181 -17.47 19.44 -7.24
N ARG A 182 -16.83 20.24 -8.06
CA ARG A 182 -16.38 21.59 -7.72
C ARG A 182 -17.53 22.45 -7.17
N LYS A 183 -18.70 22.42 -7.84
CA LYS A 183 -19.83 23.26 -7.45
C LYS A 183 -20.33 22.91 -6.05
N THR A 184 -20.45 21.63 -5.73
CA THR A 184 -20.86 21.18 -4.40
C THR A 184 -19.83 21.55 -3.35
N VAL A 185 -18.54 21.29 -3.60
CA VAL A 185 -17.50 21.61 -2.61
C VAL A 185 -17.37 23.09 -2.34
N GLN A 186 -17.45 23.93 -3.38
CA GLN A 186 -17.40 25.40 -3.25
C GLN A 186 -18.56 25.99 -2.42
N GLN A 187 -19.74 25.34 -2.41
CA GLN A 187 -20.86 25.75 -1.54
C GLN A 187 -20.56 25.54 -0.05
N HIS A 188 -19.63 24.66 0.27
CA HIS A 188 -19.23 24.32 1.64
C HIS A 188 -17.83 24.84 2.01
N GLU A 189 -17.24 25.67 1.15
CA GLU A 189 -15.94 26.30 1.41
C GLU A 189 -16.04 27.35 2.51
N VAL A 190 -15.11 27.32 3.45
CA VAL A 190 -15.05 28.27 4.56
C VAL A 190 -13.67 28.91 4.62
N ASN A 191 -13.62 30.25 4.52
CA ASN A 191 -12.37 31.02 4.64
C ASN A 191 -11.23 30.59 3.69
N GLY A 192 -11.56 30.17 2.49
CA GLY A 192 -10.55 29.76 1.49
C GLY A 192 -9.92 28.38 1.77
N ASP A 193 -10.63 27.51 2.50
CA ASP A 193 -10.15 26.16 2.83
C ASP A 193 -10.37 25.14 1.71
N TRP A 194 -10.84 25.56 0.56
CA TRP A 194 -11.14 24.68 -0.59
C TRP A 194 -12.06 23.51 -0.20
N GLY A 195 -12.95 23.71 0.77
CA GLY A 195 -13.84 22.69 1.31
C GLY A 195 -13.17 21.56 2.08
N ASN A 196 -11.93 21.74 2.53
CA ASN A 196 -11.19 20.70 3.27
C ASN A 196 -11.91 20.27 4.55
N ARG A 197 -12.44 21.24 5.31
CA ARG A 197 -13.18 20.96 6.53
C ARG A 197 -14.45 20.11 6.27
N TRP A 198 -15.19 20.45 5.22
CA TRP A 198 -16.42 19.72 4.88
C TRP A 198 -16.10 18.32 4.35
N LEU A 199 -15.15 18.17 3.42
CA LEU A 199 -14.73 16.91 2.85
C LEU A 199 -14.05 15.99 3.87
N SER A 200 -13.66 16.50 5.04
CA SER A 200 -13.11 15.64 6.09
C SER A 200 -14.10 14.56 6.53
N THR A 201 -15.43 14.81 6.40
CA THR A 201 -16.51 13.90 6.82
C THR A 201 -17.59 13.67 5.75
N HIS A 202 -17.47 14.33 4.60
CA HIS A 202 -18.40 14.25 3.47
C HIS A 202 -17.67 13.86 2.20
N GLU A 203 -18.44 13.56 1.16
CA GLU A 203 -17.90 13.29 -0.17
C GLU A 203 -18.60 14.13 -1.23
N ALA A 204 -17.96 14.30 -2.37
CA ALA A 204 -18.47 14.99 -3.55
C ALA A 204 -18.01 14.27 -4.82
N GLY A 205 -18.28 12.97 -4.88
CA GLY A 205 -17.78 12.07 -5.91
C GLY A 205 -18.78 11.72 -6.99
N SER A 206 -18.29 10.86 -7.91
CA SER A 206 -19.04 10.27 -9.00
C SER A 206 -18.94 8.73 -9.01
N GLY A 207 -18.37 8.15 -7.96
CA GLY A 207 -18.01 6.74 -7.88
C GLY A 207 -19.20 5.78 -7.81
N PRO A 208 -18.92 4.46 -7.82
CA PRO A 208 -19.97 3.44 -7.78
C PRO A 208 -20.77 3.40 -6.48
N PHE A 209 -20.26 4.01 -5.42
CA PHE A 209 -20.94 4.10 -4.13
C PHE A 209 -20.97 5.55 -3.63
N ARG A 210 -21.99 5.86 -2.82
CA ARG A 210 -22.20 7.13 -2.12
C ARG A 210 -22.04 6.91 -0.63
N LEU A 211 -21.48 7.89 0.08
CA LEU A 211 -21.37 7.86 1.53
C LEU A 211 -22.76 8.06 2.17
N ASP A 212 -23.19 7.08 2.97
CA ASP A 212 -24.40 7.22 3.82
C ASP A 212 -24.04 7.82 5.16
N ILE A 213 -23.06 7.26 5.85
CA ILE A 213 -22.63 7.67 7.19
C ILE A 213 -21.17 7.28 7.43
N TRP A 214 -20.48 8.12 8.17
CA TRP A 214 -19.22 7.79 8.81
C TRP A 214 -19.22 8.22 10.26
N GLN A 215 -19.14 7.26 11.15
CA GLN A 215 -18.95 7.44 12.59
C GLN A 215 -17.51 6.99 12.92
N ALA A 216 -16.65 7.93 13.27
CA ALA A 216 -15.24 7.64 13.51
C ALA A 216 -15.07 6.55 14.58
N LYS A 217 -14.19 5.57 14.29
CA LYS A 217 -13.92 4.40 15.16
C LYS A 217 -15.14 3.52 15.44
N ASP A 218 -16.12 3.52 14.58
CA ASP A 218 -17.29 2.66 14.67
C ASP A 218 -17.64 2.08 13.31
N VAL A 219 -18.25 2.86 12.42
CA VAL A 219 -18.75 2.38 11.13
C VAL A 219 -18.63 3.44 10.05
N LEU A 220 -18.30 2.96 8.83
CA LEU A 220 -18.49 3.71 7.61
C LEU A 220 -19.38 2.89 6.67
N ARG A 221 -20.46 3.48 6.19
CA ARG A 221 -21.42 2.82 5.30
C ARG A 221 -21.57 3.60 4.01
N MET A 222 -21.56 2.85 2.92
CA MET A 222 -21.81 3.35 1.57
C MET A 222 -22.94 2.57 0.94
N SER A 223 -23.82 3.24 0.19
CA SER A 223 -24.82 2.62 -0.68
C SER A 223 -24.44 2.79 -2.14
N ARG A 224 -24.85 1.84 -3.00
CA ARG A 224 -24.59 1.93 -4.43
C ARG A 224 -25.20 3.20 -5.02
N SER A 225 -24.50 3.80 -5.96
CA SER A 225 -24.95 4.98 -6.69
C SER A 225 -25.84 4.56 -7.85
N ALA A 226 -27.12 4.92 -7.78
CA ALA A 226 -28.06 4.72 -8.89
C ALA A 226 -27.60 5.56 -10.08
N GLY A 227 -27.61 4.96 -11.29
CA GLY A 227 -27.19 5.65 -12.51
C GLY A 227 -25.69 5.85 -12.65
N TYR A 228 -24.86 5.11 -11.92
CA TYR A 228 -23.43 5.13 -12.12
C TYR A 228 -23.06 4.85 -13.58
N TRP A 229 -22.21 5.66 -14.17
CA TRP A 229 -21.94 5.69 -15.61
C TRP A 229 -21.41 4.37 -16.21
N ARG A 230 -20.83 3.48 -15.38
CA ARG A 230 -20.40 2.11 -15.78
C ARG A 230 -21.44 1.02 -15.46
N GLY A 231 -22.63 1.38 -15.02
CA GLY A 231 -23.64 0.46 -14.48
C GLY A 231 -23.54 0.36 -12.96
N GLU A 232 -24.66 0.05 -12.33
CA GLU A 232 -24.75 -0.02 -10.88
C GLU A 232 -23.82 -1.07 -10.27
N ALA A 233 -23.30 -0.81 -9.10
CA ALA A 233 -22.56 -1.78 -8.32
C ALA A 233 -23.45 -2.98 -7.95
N LYS A 234 -22.88 -4.17 -7.89
CA LYS A 234 -23.64 -5.40 -7.62
C LYS A 234 -24.14 -5.46 -6.18
N MET A 235 -23.34 -5.02 -5.21
CA MET A 235 -23.74 -4.88 -3.82
C MET A 235 -24.59 -3.64 -3.62
N SER A 236 -25.72 -3.75 -2.92
CA SER A 236 -26.56 -2.59 -2.56
C SER A 236 -25.86 -1.68 -1.56
N ARG A 237 -24.99 -2.26 -0.75
CA ARG A 237 -24.33 -1.57 0.37
C ARG A 237 -22.96 -2.18 0.67
N VAL A 238 -22.02 -1.32 1.13
CA VAL A 238 -20.76 -1.72 1.75
C VAL A 238 -20.69 -1.12 3.14
N VAL A 239 -20.37 -1.95 4.13
CA VAL A 239 -20.27 -1.55 5.54
C VAL A 239 -18.86 -1.88 6.03
N PHE A 240 -18.07 -0.86 6.33
CA PHE A 240 -16.79 -1.00 7.02
C PHE A 240 -17.02 -0.89 8.51
N ARG A 241 -16.68 -1.93 9.27
CA ARG A 241 -16.78 -1.99 10.73
C ARG A 241 -15.39 -1.79 11.34
N HIS A 242 -15.28 -0.83 12.26
CA HIS A 242 -14.06 -0.65 13.03
C HIS A 242 -13.90 -1.77 14.05
N LEU A 243 -12.89 -2.60 13.85
CA LEU A 243 -12.53 -3.69 14.75
C LEU A 243 -11.03 -3.59 15.00
N GLN A 244 -10.67 -3.20 16.22
CA GLN A 244 -9.26 -2.96 16.56
C GLN A 244 -8.53 -4.26 16.86
N GLU A 245 -9.20 -5.20 17.51
CA GLU A 245 -8.60 -6.44 18.01
C GLU A 245 -8.65 -7.54 16.96
N SER A 246 -7.49 -8.07 16.60
CA SER A 246 -7.34 -9.11 15.59
C SER A 246 -8.13 -10.38 15.93
N GLN A 247 -8.18 -10.77 17.20
CA GLN A 247 -8.99 -11.92 17.66
C GLN A 247 -10.47 -11.73 17.41
N THR A 248 -10.97 -10.50 17.56
CA THR A 248 -12.39 -10.19 17.26
C THR A 248 -12.67 -10.36 15.76
N LEU A 249 -11.76 -9.85 14.90
CA LEU A 249 -11.86 -10.08 13.45
C LEU A 249 -11.89 -11.58 13.13
N ARG A 250 -11.00 -12.38 13.73
CA ARG A 250 -10.94 -13.83 13.54
C ARG A 250 -12.27 -14.50 13.93
N LEU A 251 -12.77 -14.25 15.13
CA LEU A 251 -14.01 -14.88 15.62
C LEU A 251 -15.23 -14.49 14.77
N MET A 252 -15.27 -13.27 14.26
CA MET A 252 -16.35 -12.82 13.38
C MET A 252 -16.26 -13.42 11.97
N MET A 253 -15.04 -13.66 11.45
CA MET A 253 -14.86 -14.40 10.20
C MET A 253 -15.29 -15.87 10.36
N GLU A 254 -14.88 -16.55 11.44
CA GLU A 254 -15.28 -17.93 11.76
C GLU A 254 -16.79 -18.11 11.89
N LYS A 255 -17.50 -17.05 12.35
CA LYS A 255 -18.97 -17.06 12.49
C LYS A 255 -19.73 -16.66 11.24
N GLY A 256 -19.05 -16.13 10.22
CA GLY A 256 -19.69 -15.56 9.03
C GLY A 256 -20.32 -14.16 9.26
N ASP A 257 -19.96 -13.45 10.33
CA ASP A 257 -20.41 -12.10 10.63
C ASP A 257 -19.67 -11.01 9.82
N LEU A 258 -18.62 -11.40 9.09
CA LEU A 258 -17.84 -10.58 8.16
C LEU A 258 -17.67 -11.31 6.83
N ASP A 259 -17.66 -10.56 5.75
CA ASP A 259 -17.34 -11.03 4.41
C ASP A 259 -15.84 -10.90 4.10
N ILE A 260 -15.21 -9.85 4.59
CA ILE A 260 -13.78 -9.56 4.39
C ILE A 260 -13.20 -9.05 5.71
N ALA A 261 -11.99 -9.50 6.05
CA ALA A 261 -11.21 -8.96 7.16
C ALA A 261 -9.79 -8.61 6.73
N SER A 262 -9.32 -7.42 7.11
CA SER A 262 -7.96 -6.94 6.88
C SER A 262 -7.31 -6.46 8.19
N ASN A 263 -5.98 -6.21 8.16
CA ASN A 263 -5.19 -5.81 9.33
C ASN A 263 -5.17 -6.82 10.48
N MET A 264 -5.36 -8.09 10.19
CA MET A 264 -5.27 -9.17 11.18
C MET A 264 -3.82 -9.52 11.51
N SER A 265 -3.58 -9.95 12.73
CA SER A 265 -2.28 -10.51 13.15
C SER A 265 -2.00 -11.83 12.42
N ILE A 266 -0.73 -12.12 12.14
CA ILE A 266 -0.38 -13.36 11.46
C ILE A 266 -0.78 -14.62 12.23
N PRO A 267 -0.70 -14.68 13.58
CA PRO A 267 -1.24 -15.83 14.34
C PRO A 267 -2.73 -16.06 14.09
N ASP A 268 -3.55 -15.00 14.06
CA ASP A 268 -4.99 -15.13 13.80
C ASP A 268 -5.29 -15.53 12.35
N VAL A 269 -4.56 -14.96 11.37
CA VAL A 269 -4.65 -15.39 9.97
C VAL A 269 -4.29 -16.88 9.82
N ARG A 270 -3.23 -17.33 10.51
CA ARG A 270 -2.84 -18.76 10.50
C ARG A 270 -3.90 -19.68 11.10
N ALA A 271 -4.62 -19.23 12.13
CA ALA A 271 -5.69 -20.00 12.74
C ALA A 271 -6.84 -20.27 11.74
N LEU A 272 -7.09 -19.34 10.82
CA LEU A 272 -8.13 -19.45 9.77
C LEU A 272 -7.71 -20.26 8.55
N ARG A 273 -6.44 -20.69 8.43
CA ARG A 273 -5.90 -21.32 7.21
C ARG A 273 -6.63 -22.57 6.76
N HIS A 274 -7.23 -23.30 7.68
CA HIS A 274 -7.90 -24.57 7.42
C HIS A 274 -9.43 -24.46 7.45
N ASP A 275 -9.95 -23.25 7.56
CA ASP A 275 -11.38 -23.02 7.47
C ASP A 275 -11.82 -23.17 6.00
N PRO A 276 -12.72 -24.12 5.69
CA PRO A 276 -13.14 -24.38 4.31
C PRO A 276 -13.94 -23.25 3.68
N ASP A 277 -14.52 -22.37 4.50
CA ASP A 277 -15.37 -21.26 4.04
C ASP A 277 -14.58 -19.97 3.79
N LEU A 278 -13.27 -19.99 4.05
CA LEU A 278 -12.42 -18.81 3.98
C LEU A 278 -11.25 -18.99 3.02
N THR A 279 -10.94 -17.92 2.29
CA THR A 279 -9.70 -17.78 1.50
C THR A 279 -8.81 -16.71 2.11
N ILE A 280 -7.50 -16.95 2.13
CA ILE A 280 -6.51 -15.98 2.58
C ILE A 280 -5.72 -15.49 1.37
N ASP A 281 -5.95 -14.25 0.96
CA ASP A 281 -5.22 -13.59 -0.11
C ASP A 281 -3.98 -12.91 0.43
N ALA A 282 -2.83 -13.17 -0.21
CA ALA A 282 -1.58 -12.50 0.07
C ALA A 282 -1.34 -11.39 -0.97
N VAL A 283 -1.40 -10.14 -0.53
CA VAL A 283 -1.26 -8.96 -1.39
C VAL A 283 0.17 -8.42 -1.29
N ARG A 284 0.93 -8.48 -2.37
CA ARG A 284 2.27 -7.88 -2.44
C ARG A 284 2.15 -6.36 -2.36
N ARG A 285 2.83 -5.74 -1.37
CA ARG A 285 2.89 -4.28 -1.27
C ARG A 285 4.16 -3.72 -1.90
N GLY A 286 4.13 -2.46 -2.27
CA GLY A 286 5.29 -1.70 -2.76
C GLY A 286 6.35 -1.41 -1.70
N THR A 287 6.38 -2.15 -0.62
CA THR A 287 7.22 -1.95 0.56
C THR A 287 8.16 -3.15 0.73
N ILE A 288 9.40 -2.86 1.10
CA ILE A 288 10.46 -3.84 1.30
C ILE A 288 10.97 -3.72 2.73
N TYR A 289 11.13 -4.85 3.42
CA TYR A 289 11.90 -4.93 4.66
C TYR A 289 13.39 -4.96 4.32
N TYR A 290 14.17 -4.20 5.04
CA TYR A 290 15.60 -4.06 4.76
C TYR A 290 16.44 -3.97 6.03
N LEU A 291 17.72 -4.29 5.88
CA LEU A 291 18.80 -3.84 6.77
C LEU A 291 19.46 -2.60 6.14
N ALA A 292 19.51 -1.51 6.87
CA ALA A 292 20.23 -0.31 6.48
C ALA A 292 21.49 -0.13 7.33
N MET A 293 22.57 0.28 6.69
CA MET A 293 23.84 0.65 7.30
C MET A 293 24.09 2.13 7.10
N SER A 294 24.59 2.83 8.09
CA SER A 294 24.96 4.25 7.96
C SER A 294 26.39 4.38 7.45
N MET A 295 26.57 5.03 6.31
CA MET A 295 27.91 5.37 5.84
C MET A 295 28.55 6.56 6.60
N LYS A 296 27.82 7.13 7.57
CA LYS A 296 28.39 8.04 8.56
C LYS A 296 29.10 7.31 9.70
N ASP A 297 28.79 6.03 9.90
CA ASP A 297 29.53 5.17 10.81
C ASP A 297 30.80 4.68 10.09
N PRO A 298 32.01 4.91 10.65
CA PRO A 298 33.29 4.57 10.02
C PRO A 298 33.40 3.10 9.58
N HIS A 299 32.81 2.15 10.33
CA HIS A 299 32.86 0.74 10.01
C HIS A 299 32.16 0.44 8.67
N PHE A 300 30.97 1.02 8.45
CA PHE A 300 30.16 0.72 7.26
C PHE A 300 30.50 1.58 6.05
N ASN A 301 31.45 2.51 6.16
CA ASN A 301 31.98 3.22 5.01
C ASN A 301 32.85 2.32 4.11
N ASP A 302 33.50 1.29 4.66
CA ASP A 302 34.22 0.28 3.89
C ASP A 302 33.25 -0.72 3.25
N SER A 303 33.33 -0.88 1.91
CA SER A 303 32.46 -1.80 1.17
C SER A 303 32.68 -3.26 1.55
N ARG A 304 33.89 -3.66 1.99
CA ARG A 304 34.18 -5.02 2.44
C ARG A 304 33.42 -5.35 3.74
N VAL A 305 33.30 -4.38 4.65
CA VAL A 305 32.47 -4.53 5.87
C VAL A 305 31.00 -4.66 5.50
N ARG A 306 30.48 -3.83 4.57
CA ARG A 306 29.11 -3.96 4.11
C ARG A 306 28.84 -5.30 3.42
N GLU A 307 29.82 -5.78 2.63
CA GLU A 307 29.72 -7.09 2.00
C GLU A 307 29.75 -8.23 3.03
N ALA A 308 30.59 -8.12 4.05
CA ALA A 308 30.57 -9.07 5.18
C ALA A 308 29.21 -9.12 5.87
N VAL A 309 28.60 -7.94 6.16
CA VAL A 309 27.25 -7.87 6.73
C VAL A 309 26.21 -8.50 5.79
N ARG A 310 26.35 -8.34 4.47
CA ARG A 310 25.47 -8.98 3.47
C ARG A 310 25.50 -10.50 3.59
N TYR A 311 26.68 -11.12 3.81
CA TYR A 311 26.84 -12.56 4.04
C TYR A 311 26.48 -13.00 5.47
N LEU A 312 26.18 -12.08 6.39
CA LEU A 312 25.72 -12.37 7.76
C LEU A 312 24.20 -12.24 7.90
N VAL A 313 23.46 -11.98 6.85
CA VAL A 313 22.00 -12.05 6.86
C VAL A 313 21.54 -13.43 6.40
N ASP A 314 20.82 -14.14 7.26
CA ASP A 314 20.17 -15.40 6.88
C ASP A 314 18.84 -15.13 6.18
N TYR A 315 18.90 -14.70 4.91
CA TYR A 315 17.72 -14.35 4.11
C TYR A 315 16.70 -15.48 4.03
N GLN A 316 17.17 -16.72 3.85
CA GLN A 316 16.28 -17.88 3.71
C GLN A 316 15.65 -18.25 5.04
N GLY A 317 16.44 -18.33 6.11
CA GLY A 317 15.94 -18.63 7.46
C GLY A 317 14.95 -17.59 7.96
N ILE A 318 15.26 -16.29 7.78
CA ILE A 318 14.36 -15.19 8.12
C ILE A 318 13.04 -15.31 7.36
N ASN A 319 13.08 -15.46 6.03
CA ASN A 319 11.84 -15.49 5.24
C ASN A 319 11.00 -16.76 5.52
N LYS A 320 11.63 -17.92 5.68
CA LYS A 320 10.94 -19.17 5.95
C LYS A 320 10.30 -19.21 7.35
N SER A 321 10.98 -18.64 8.36
CA SER A 321 10.57 -18.82 9.77
C SER A 321 9.85 -17.60 10.33
N LEU A 322 10.29 -16.38 10.00
CA LEU A 322 9.81 -15.15 10.61
C LEU A 322 8.84 -14.37 9.73
N MET A 323 9.03 -14.45 8.39
CA MET A 323 8.27 -13.63 7.44
C MET A 323 7.03 -14.31 6.88
N THR A 324 6.74 -15.57 7.26
CA THR A 324 5.53 -16.26 6.77
C THR A 324 4.27 -15.46 7.11
N GLY A 325 3.61 -14.94 6.08
CA GLY A 325 2.44 -14.04 6.18
C GLY A 325 2.77 -12.55 6.27
N TYR A 326 4.00 -12.17 6.55
CA TYR A 326 4.45 -10.77 6.55
C TYR A 326 5.19 -10.37 5.28
N GLY A 327 5.78 -11.34 4.59
CA GLY A 327 6.60 -11.07 3.43
C GLY A 327 7.08 -12.32 2.71
N GLU A 328 7.70 -12.12 1.57
CA GLU A 328 8.36 -13.15 0.76
C GLU A 328 9.79 -12.72 0.47
N LEU A 329 10.68 -13.70 0.28
CA LEU A 329 12.08 -13.46 -0.02
C LEU A 329 12.21 -12.53 -1.22
N HIS A 330 12.93 -11.43 -1.05
CA HIS A 330 13.23 -10.49 -2.13
C HIS A 330 14.47 -9.66 -1.76
N GLN A 331 15.46 -9.66 -2.67
CA GLN A 331 16.77 -9.06 -2.42
C GLN A 331 17.07 -7.89 -3.37
N ARG A 332 16.05 -7.32 -4.02
CA ARG A 332 16.15 -6.22 -4.98
C ARG A 332 15.48 -4.95 -4.48
N PRO A 333 15.98 -3.76 -4.86
CA PRO A 333 15.31 -2.50 -4.53
C PRO A 333 14.03 -2.27 -5.35
N ILE A 334 13.91 -2.85 -6.56
CA ILE A 334 12.69 -2.84 -7.38
C ILE A 334 11.86 -4.05 -6.98
N GLN A 335 10.58 -3.85 -6.75
CA GLN A 335 9.65 -4.86 -6.26
C GLN A 335 9.53 -6.06 -7.21
N ALA A 336 9.31 -7.23 -6.62
CA ALA A 336 9.02 -8.45 -7.38
C ALA A 336 7.74 -8.27 -8.23
N GLY A 337 7.78 -8.75 -9.47
CA GLY A 337 6.68 -8.64 -10.41
C GLY A 337 6.53 -7.28 -11.12
N MET A 338 7.39 -6.29 -10.80
CA MET A 338 7.44 -5.04 -11.54
C MET A 338 8.24 -5.20 -12.84
N PRO A 339 7.92 -4.39 -13.88
CA PRO A 339 8.74 -4.33 -15.07
C PRO A 339 10.21 -4.03 -14.73
N ALA A 340 11.13 -4.63 -15.46
CA ALA A 340 12.56 -4.46 -15.28
C ALA A 340 13.11 -4.89 -13.89
N THR A 341 12.41 -5.70 -13.13
CA THR A 341 12.97 -6.35 -11.94
C THR A 341 13.87 -7.50 -12.37
N LEU A 342 15.13 -7.49 -11.94
CA LEU A 342 16.04 -8.64 -12.10
C LEU A 342 15.68 -9.75 -11.10
N PRO A 343 15.99 -11.02 -11.41
CA PRO A 343 15.98 -12.10 -10.42
C PRO A 343 16.82 -11.74 -9.20
N ASP A 344 16.47 -12.26 -8.04
CA ASP A 344 17.25 -12.06 -6.83
C ASP A 344 18.70 -12.55 -7.01
N PRO A 345 19.71 -11.84 -6.46
CA PRO A 345 21.11 -12.19 -6.62
C PRO A 345 21.52 -13.47 -5.88
N GLY A 346 20.63 -14.02 -5.02
CA GLY A 346 20.87 -15.27 -4.31
C GLY A 346 21.83 -15.15 -3.13
N TYR A 347 21.89 -13.99 -2.48
CA TYR A 347 22.67 -13.82 -1.24
C TYR A 347 22.17 -14.79 -0.16
N ARG A 348 23.13 -15.37 0.58
CA ARG A 348 22.87 -16.33 1.63
C ARG A 348 23.87 -16.17 2.77
N LEU A 349 23.53 -16.72 3.92
CA LEU A 349 24.43 -16.75 5.07
C LEU A 349 25.73 -17.50 4.72
N ASP A 350 26.87 -16.82 4.91
CA ASP A 350 28.21 -17.40 4.73
C ASP A 350 29.18 -16.75 5.75
N VAL A 351 29.19 -17.30 6.95
CA VAL A 351 30.01 -16.78 8.06
C VAL A 351 31.52 -16.84 7.77
N PRO A 352 32.07 -17.94 7.18
CA PRO A 352 33.49 -17.98 6.83
C PRO A 352 33.91 -16.86 5.89
N ARG A 353 33.12 -16.62 4.84
CA ARG A 353 33.38 -15.52 3.90
C ARG A 353 33.28 -14.14 4.56
N ALA A 354 32.28 -13.94 5.42
CA ALA A 354 32.12 -12.68 6.16
C ALA A 354 33.33 -12.41 7.06
N ARG A 355 33.82 -13.41 7.79
CA ARG A 355 35.02 -13.29 8.61
C ARG A 355 36.28 -12.92 7.78
N ALA A 356 36.45 -13.55 6.62
CA ALA A 356 37.55 -13.21 5.72
C ALA A 356 37.50 -11.73 5.28
N LEU A 357 36.33 -11.25 4.85
CA LEU A 357 36.13 -9.85 4.46
C LEU A 357 36.37 -8.87 5.63
N LEU A 358 35.93 -9.21 6.83
CA LEU A 358 36.18 -8.40 8.02
C LEU A 358 37.67 -8.33 8.35
N ALA A 359 38.40 -9.43 8.27
CA ALA A 359 39.85 -9.46 8.47
C ALA A 359 40.59 -8.61 7.44
N GLU A 360 40.20 -8.71 6.15
CA GLU A 360 40.74 -7.87 5.08
C GLU A 360 40.44 -6.38 5.30
N ALA A 361 39.31 -6.05 5.93
CA ALA A 361 38.94 -4.68 6.28
C ALA A 361 39.60 -4.17 7.56
N GLY A 362 40.37 -5.00 8.28
CA GLY A 362 41.08 -4.62 9.51
C GLY A 362 40.31 -4.93 10.80
N TYR A 363 39.26 -5.74 10.73
CA TYR A 363 38.40 -6.13 11.86
C TYR A 363 38.36 -7.67 12.08
N PRO A 364 39.50 -8.35 12.28
CA PRO A 364 39.54 -9.81 12.41
C PRO A 364 38.74 -10.35 13.60
N ASP A 365 38.61 -9.54 14.67
CA ASP A 365 37.86 -9.86 15.89
C ASP A 365 36.46 -9.21 15.94
N GLY A 366 36.05 -8.58 14.82
CA GLY A 366 34.82 -7.83 14.72
C GLY A 366 34.88 -6.47 15.44
N PHE A 367 33.73 -5.92 15.80
CA PHE A 367 33.59 -4.61 16.45
C PHE A 367 32.23 -4.48 17.15
N ASP A 368 32.10 -3.45 17.99
CA ASP A 368 30.85 -3.10 18.66
C ASP A 368 30.04 -2.13 17.81
N THR A 369 28.73 -2.31 17.76
CA THR A 369 27.82 -1.44 17.02
C THR A 369 26.42 -1.40 17.64
N THR A 370 25.51 -0.63 17.04
CA THR A 370 24.11 -0.57 17.47
C THR A 370 23.18 -0.97 16.33
N LEU A 371 22.08 -1.66 16.64
CA LEU A 371 21.03 -2.06 15.70
C LEU A 371 19.69 -1.48 16.17
N ARG A 372 19.22 -0.45 15.49
CA ARG A 372 17.92 0.19 15.77
C ARG A 372 16.79 -0.58 15.11
N VAL A 373 15.66 -0.72 15.80
CA VAL A 373 14.51 -1.46 15.29
C VAL A 373 13.21 -1.05 15.97
N LEU A 374 12.09 -1.15 15.24
CA LEU A 374 10.76 -1.06 15.84
C LEU A 374 10.53 -2.21 16.82
N ALA A 375 9.83 -1.94 17.93
CA ALA A 375 9.48 -2.96 18.92
C ALA A 375 8.48 -4.01 18.38
N ASP A 376 7.77 -3.67 17.29
CA ASP A 376 6.70 -4.48 16.73
C ASP A 376 7.24 -5.65 15.88
N GLN A 377 6.40 -6.68 15.72
CA GLN A 377 6.67 -7.78 14.81
C GLN A 377 6.35 -7.37 13.35
N PRO A 378 7.09 -7.89 12.36
CA PRO A 378 8.20 -8.86 12.44
C PRO A 378 9.59 -8.21 12.69
N PHE A 379 9.67 -6.89 12.85
CA PHE A 379 10.93 -6.13 12.88
C PHE A 379 11.89 -6.61 13.97
N LEU A 380 11.39 -6.74 15.20
CA LEU A 380 12.23 -7.15 16.33
C LEU A 380 12.80 -8.57 16.12
N ASN A 381 11.99 -9.50 15.61
CA ASN A 381 12.46 -10.87 15.33
C ASN A 381 13.52 -10.89 14.23
N ILE A 382 13.37 -10.08 13.18
CA ILE A 382 14.40 -9.92 12.13
C ILE A 382 15.69 -9.38 12.75
N ALA A 383 15.62 -8.37 13.60
CA ALA A 383 16.79 -7.78 14.24
C ALA A 383 17.51 -8.76 15.16
N ILE A 384 16.78 -9.57 15.92
CA ILE A 384 17.36 -10.62 16.78
C ILE A 384 18.07 -11.69 15.93
N ALA A 385 17.46 -12.13 14.83
CA ALA A 385 18.09 -13.08 13.93
C ALA A 385 19.39 -12.53 13.33
N ILE A 386 19.38 -11.28 12.86
CA ILE A 386 20.56 -10.61 12.32
C ILE A 386 21.64 -10.42 13.41
N GLN A 387 21.26 -9.98 14.62
CA GLN A 387 22.18 -9.87 15.75
C GLN A 387 22.92 -11.19 16.02
N SER A 388 22.20 -12.29 16.02
CA SER A 388 22.76 -13.62 16.27
C SER A 388 23.77 -14.03 15.20
N THR A 389 23.51 -13.74 13.92
CA THR A 389 24.45 -14.08 12.84
C THR A 389 25.63 -13.11 12.76
N LEU A 390 25.44 -11.83 13.07
CA LEU A 390 26.53 -10.84 13.19
C LEU A 390 27.54 -11.24 14.28
N LEU A 391 27.04 -11.72 15.42
CA LEU A 391 27.88 -12.18 16.53
C LEU A 391 28.79 -13.35 16.13
N GLN A 392 28.36 -14.23 15.23
CA GLN A 392 29.19 -15.35 14.72
C GLN A 392 30.47 -14.87 14.02
N ALA A 393 30.49 -13.64 13.52
CA ALA A 393 31.67 -13.02 12.91
C ALA A 393 32.31 -11.94 13.79
N GLY A 394 31.96 -11.88 15.08
CA GLY A 394 32.53 -10.95 16.05
C GLY A 394 31.90 -9.56 16.05
N ILE A 395 30.87 -9.29 15.23
CA ILE A 395 30.15 -8.02 15.27
C ILE A 395 29.11 -8.06 16.40
N ARG A 396 29.35 -7.28 17.46
CA ARG A 396 28.51 -7.20 18.67
C ARG A 396 27.52 -6.05 18.53
N ALA A 397 26.36 -6.35 17.95
CA ALA A 397 25.31 -5.36 17.74
C ALA A 397 24.37 -5.27 18.95
N ARG A 398 24.31 -4.13 19.62
CA ARG A 398 23.34 -3.87 20.70
C ARG A 398 22.02 -3.39 20.10
N ILE A 399 20.94 -4.16 20.31
CA ILE A 399 19.60 -3.77 19.85
C ILE A 399 19.07 -2.58 20.63
N ILE A 400 18.52 -1.59 19.90
CA ILE A 400 17.84 -0.41 20.44
C ILE A 400 16.43 -0.38 19.83
N THR A 401 15.42 -0.67 20.65
CA THR A 401 14.02 -0.62 20.25
C THR A 401 13.44 0.79 20.43
N GLY A 402 12.40 1.12 19.65
CA GLY A 402 11.70 2.39 19.79
C GLY A 402 10.44 2.47 18.93
N THR A 403 9.74 3.60 19.05
CA THR A 403 8.60 3.94 18.20
C THR A 403 9.05 4.31 16.78
N GLY A 404 8.11 4.33 15.82
CA GLY A 404 8.40 4.75 14.44
C GLY A 404 9.07 6.13 14.35
N ASN A 405 8.64 7.07 15.18
CA ASN A 405 9.24 8.42 15.22
C ASN A 405 10.69 8.38 15.72
N GLN A 406 11.01 7.58 16.72
CA GLN A 406 12.36 7.45 17.26
C GLN A 406 13.29 6.72 16.28
N ILE A 407 12.84 5.60 15.73
CA ILE A 407 13.68 4.76 14.85
C ILE A 407 13.90 5.44 13.49
N TYR A 408 12.82 5.84 12.81
CA TYR A 408 12.96 6.53 11.53
C TYR A 408 13.38 7.99 11.66
N GLY A 409 13.15 8.62 12.82
CA GLY A 409 13.74 9.92 13.18
C GLY A 409 15.26 9.86 13.15
N ALA A 410 15.86 8.92 13.90
CA ALA A 410 17.30 8.71 13.89
C ALA A 410 17.88 8.46 12.48
N MET A 411 17.12 7.73 11.63
CA MET A 411 17.52 7.52 10.24
C MET A 411 17.43 8.81 9.41
N ARG A 412 16.37 9.62 9.57
CA ARG A 412 16.26 10.95 8.92
C ARG A 412 17.34 11.93 9.35
N ASP A 413 17.75 11.84 10.60
CA ASP A 413 18.82 12.67 11.17
C ASP A 413 20.22 12.10 10.88
N ARG A 414 20.31 10.95 10.18
CA ARG A 414 21.56 10.24 9.85
C ARG A 414 22.36 9.82 11.10
N GLN A 415 21.68 9.55 12.23
CA GLN A 415 22.24 9.20 13.55
C GLN A 415 21.90 7.76 13.92
N PHE A 416 22.47 6.83 13.16
CA PHE A 416 22.34 5.39 13.41
C PHE A 416 23.56 4.66 12.85
N SER A 417 23.79 3.42 13.29
CA SER A 417 24.80 2.51 12.71
C SER A 417 24.12 1.47 11.82
N LEU A 418 23.34 0.58 12.43
CA LEU A 418 22.47 -0.38 11.74
C LEU A 418 21.00 -0.09 12.06
N LEU A 419 20.12 -0.41 11.10
CA LEU A 419 18.68 -0.28 11.29
C LEU A 419 17.94 -1.35 10.48
N VAL A 420 17.07 -2.12 11.17
CA VAL A 420 16.05 -2.93 10.51
C VAL A 420 14.80 -2.09 10.35
N GLY A 421 14.35 -1.91 9.12
CA GLY A 421 13.21 -1.08 8.80
C GLY A 421 12.46 -1.57 7.57
N ARG A 422 11.48 -0.76 7.17
CA ARG A 422 10.78 -0.93 5.90
C ARG A 422 10.67 0.39 5.16
N GLY A 423 10.53 0.30 3.85
CA GLY A 423 10.32 1.41 2.95
C GLY A 423 10.17 0.92 1.53
N GLY A 424 9.87 1.81 0.60
CA GLY A 424 9.69 1.40 -0.77
C GLY A 424 9.11 2.51 -1.61
N SER A 425 8.70 2.16 -2.80
CA SER A 425 7.92 3.03 -3.64
C SER A 425 6.54 3.22 -3.04
N GLY A 426 5.90 4.28 -3.43
CA GLY A 426 4.48 4.46 -3.22
C GLY A 426 3.65 3.40 -3.95
N VAL A 427 2.62 3.88 -4.58
CA VAL A 427 1.56 3.07 -5.19
C VAL A 427 1.76 2.86 -6.69
N GLU A 428 2.71 3.57 -7.30
CA GLU A 428 2.95 3.51 -8.75
C GLU A 428 3.70 2.23 -9.12
N PRO A 429 3.18 1.42 -10.05
CA PRO A 429 3.85 0.21 -10.53
C PRO A 429 4.97 0.54 -11.54
N HIS A 430 5.95 1.33 -11.12
CA HIS A 430 7.05 1.80 -11.95
C HIS A 430 8.39 1.62 -11.25
N PRO A 431 9.44 1.07 -11.92
CA PRO A 431 10.75 0.80 -11.30
C PRO A 431 11.41 2.04 -10.73
N HIS A 432 11.21 3.22 -11.35
CA HIS A 432 11.76 4.49 -10.85
C HIS A 432 11.27 4.83 -9.45
N SER A 433 10.02 4.53 -9.12
CA SER A 433 9.45 4.85 -7.79
C SER A 433 10.23 4.18 -6.65
N SER A 434 10.56 2.89 -6.82
CA SER A 434 11.39 2.15 -5.86
C SER A 434 12.81 2.68 -5.80
N LEU A 435 13.46 2.87 -6.95
CA LEU A 435 14.84 3.37 -7.02
C LEU A 435 14.96 4.77 -6.43
N ARG A 436 14.01 5.65 -6.71
CA ARG A 436 13.97 7.00 -6.15
C ARG A 436 13.88 6.97 -4.64
N SER A 437 13.02 6.14 -4.09
CA SER A 437 12.82 6.05 -2.64
C SER A 437 14.02 5.41 -1.93
N LEU A 438 14.53 4.28 -2.44
CA LEU A 438 15.45 3.40 -1.72
C LEU A 438 16.93 3.66 -2.05
N VAL A 439 17.23 4.11 -3.28
CA VAL A 439 18.58 4.13 -3.83
C VAL A 439 19.07 5.55 -4.11
N TYR A 440 18.24 6.39 -4.70
CA TYR A 440 18.60 7.70 -5.22
C TYR A 440 19.05 8.66 -4.13
N ASN A 441 20.18 9.33 -4.34
CA ASN A 441 20.73 10.35 -3.46
C ASN A 441 21.41 11.46 -4.30
N PRO A 442 20.65 12.45 -4.79
CA PRO A 442 21.20 13.45 -5.73
C PRO A 442 22.19 14.42 -5.08
N ASN A 443 22.17 14.57 -3.77
CA ASN A 443 23.06 15.44 -3.03
C ASN A 443 23.29 14.89 -1.61
N ASN A 444 24.50 14.42 -1.33
CA ASN A 444 24.83 13.77 -0.06
C ASN A 444 25.17 14.76 1.09
N ALA A 445 25.16 16.07 0.84
CA ALA A 445 25.38 17.06 1.90
C ALA A 445 24.28 16.98 2.97
N ASP A 446 24.63 17.14 4.24
CA ASP A 446 23.67 17.16 5.35
C ASP A 446 22.69 18.34 5.23
N SER A 447 23.18 19.48 4.71
CA SER A 447 22.37 20.68 4.44
C SER A 447 21.28 20.48 3.38
N ALA A 448 21.39 19.44 2.52
CA ALA A 448 20.40 19.14 1.51
C ALA A 448 19.07 18.63 2.08
N ARG A 449 19.09 18.08 3.31
CA ARG A 449 17.92 17.60 4.07
C ARG A 449 16.94 16.73 3.24
N LEU A 450 17.50 15.85 2.43
CA LEU A 450 16.72 14.98 1.53
C LEU A 450 16.08 13.80 2.30
N THR A 451 15.33 14.12 3.34
CA THR A 451 14.79 13.16 4.31
C THR A 451 13.80 12.15 3.74
N ASN A 452 13.31 12.33 2.50
CA ASN A 452 12.43 11.40 1.80
C ASN A 452 13.21 10.35 0.99
N PHE A 453 14.55 10.47 0.86
CA PHE A 453 15.40 9.54 0.11
C PHE A 453 16.20 8.67 1.08
N GLN A 454 16.01 7.36 1.00
CA GLN A 454 16.73 6.45 1.89
C GLN A 454 18.22 6.36 1.54
N GLY A 455 18.58 6.51 0.25
CA GLY A 455 19.97 6.67 -0.16
C GLY A 455 20.66 7.83 0.57
N TRP A 456 19.99 8.98 0.68
CA TRP A 456 20.51 10.12 1.45
C TRP A 456 20.59 9.82 2.95
N ARG A 457 19.56 9.21 3.54
CA ARG A 457 19.53 8.87 4.97
C ARG A 457 20.69 7.96 5.37
N THR A 458 21.04 6.98 4.53
CA THR A 458 22.17 6.08 4.76
C THR A 458 23.51 6.71 4.43
N GLY A 459 23.53 7.81 3.70
CA GLY A 459 24.74 8.42 3.18
C GLY A 459 25.32 7.72 1.93
N PHE A 460 24.59 6.74 1.37
CA PHE A 460 25.02 6.06 0.16
C PHE A 460 24.89 6.99 -1.04
N TYR A 461 26.03 7.27 -1.69
CA TYR A 461 26.11 8.19 -2.82
C TYR A 461 27.03 7.65 -3.89
N ASP A 462 26.51 7.57 -5.10
CA ASP A 462 27.28 7.30 -6.32
C ASP A 462 26.75 8.16 -7.46
N ALA A 463 27.57 9.09 -7.94
CA ALA A 463 27.17 10.06 -8.97
C ALA A 463 26.77 9.39 -10.29
N GLN A 464 27.44 8.29 -10.66
CA GLN A 464 27.12 7.56 -11.89
C GLN A 464 25.78 6.84 -11.76
N LEU A 465 25.52 6.18 -10.61
CA LEU A 465 24.25 5.51 -10.35
C LEU A 465 23.09 6.51 -10.38
N ASN A 466 23.23 7.67 -9.73
CA ASN A 466 22.24 8.73 -9.79
C ASN A 466 21.99 9.21 -11.22
N SER A 467 23.02 9.44 -12.00
CA SER A 467 22.91 9.82 -13.42
C SER A 467 22.24 8.74 -14.27
N MET A 468 22.48 7.46 -13.98
CA MET A 468 21.80 6.35 -14.67
C MET A 468 20.29 6.37 -14.35
N ILE A 469 19.90 6.59 -13.07
CA ILE A 469 18.50 6.67 -12.63
C ILE A 469 17.80 7.85 -13.32
N ASP A 470 18.43 9.03 -13.37
CA ASP A 470 17.87 10.21 -14.03
C ASP A 470 17.66 10.00 -15.54
N ARG A 471 18.63 9.38 -16.22
CA ARG A 471 18.53 9.09 -17.66
C ARG A 471 17.48 8.03 -17.96
N ALA A 472 17.39 6.98 -17.14
CA ALA A 472 16.38 5.93 -17.33
C ALA A 472 14.96 6.47 -17.22
N LEU A 473 14.72 7.47 -16.36
CA LEU A 473 13.41 8.11 -16.20
C LEU A 473 12.92 8.78 -17.49
N VAL A 474 13.82 9.37 -18.28
CA VAL A 474 13.47 10.15 -19.49
C VAL A 474 13.76 9.39 -20.79
N GLU A 475 14.20 8.14 -20.72
CA GLU A 475 14.40 7.30 -21.92
C GLU A 475 13.03 6.98 -22.55
N ARG A 476 12.89 7.26 -23.84
CA ARG A 476 11.64 7.15 -24.60
C ARG A 476 11.38 5.78 -25.21
N ASP A 477 12.45 5.06 -25.49
CA ASP A 477 12.36 3.70 -26.00
C ASP A 477 12.20 2.73 -24.83
N SER A 478 11.08 2.02 -24.77
CA SER A 478 10.73 1.14 -23.66
C SER A 478 11.72 -0.01 -23.46
N ALA A 479 12.30 -0.54 -24.54
CA ALA A 479 13.29 -1.61 -24.46
C ALA A 479 14.63 -1.08 -23.90
N ARG A 480 15.08 0.10 -24.36
CA ARG A 480 16.27 0.75 -23.80
C ARG A 480 16.06 1.19 -22.36
N GLN A 481 14.87 1.70 -22.03
CA GLN A 481 14.52 2.05 -20.65
C GLN A 481 14.60 0.82 -19.73
N GLN A 482 14.04 -0.32 -20.15
CA GLN A 482 14.11 -1.57 -19.40
C GLN A 482 15.57 -2.01 -19.19
N GLN A 483 16.39 -1.98 -20.23
CA GLN A 483 17.82 -2.32 -20.14
C GLN A 483 18.57 -1.36 -19.20
N ALA A 484 18.22 -0.07 -19.20
CA ALA A 484 18.79 0.90 -18.28
C ALA A 484 18.46 0.54 -16.81
N TYR A 485 17.23 0.13 -16.51
CA TYR A 485 16.87 -0.30 -15.16
C TYR A 485 17.54 -1.62 -14.75
N PHE A 486 17.81 -2.53 -15.66
CA PHE A 486 18.63 -3.71 -15.39
C PHE A 486 20.08 -3.31 -15.03
N ALA A 487 20.69 -2.44 -15.83
CA ALA A 487 22.05 -1.96 -15.59
C ALA A 487 22.19 -1.21 -14.25
N ILE A 488 21.17 -0.43 -13.86
CA ILE A 488 21.10 0.24 -12.55
C ILE A 488 21.16 -0.77 -11.41
N GLN A 489 20.37 -1.84 -11.46
CA GLN A 489 20.35 -2.87 -10.42
C GLN A 489 21.70 -3.63 -10.34
N GLN A 490 22.30 -3.95 -11.47
CA GLN A 490 23.63 -4.58 -11.53
C GLN A 490 24.70 -3.69 -10.89
N ARG A 491 24.71 -2.39 -11.23
CA ARG A 491 25.66 -1.44 -10.62
C ARG A 491 25.42 -1.30 -9.11
N TYR A 492 24.16 -1.24 -8.70
CA TYR A 492 23.79 -1.17 -7.28
C TYR A 492 24.38 -2.34 -6.50
N ASP A 493 24.27 -3.56 -7.02
CA ASP A 493 24.86 -4.75 -6.41
C ASP A 493 26.39 -4.68 -6.32
N GLN A 494 27.06 -4.22 -7.41
CA GLN A 494 28.51 -4.09 -7.47
C GLN A 494 29.07 -3.08 -6.45
N LEU A 495 28.30 -2.04 -6.15
CA LEU A 495 28.69 -0.99 -5.20
C LEU A 495 28.54 -1.43 -3.72
N VAL A 496 28.00 -2.61 -3.48
CA VAL A 496 27.70 -3.11 -2.14
C VAL A 496 26.91 -2.06 -1.33
N PRO A 497 25.63 -1.89 -1.62
CA PRO A 497 24.86 -0.76 -1.11
C PRO A 497 24.69 -0.79 0.41
N ALA A 498 24.42 0.39 0.96
CA ALA A 498 24.17 0.57 2.39
C ALA A 498 22.74 0.15 2.82
N LEU A 499 21.83 -0.09 1.87
CA LEU A 499 20.50 -0.61 2.15
C LEU A 499 20.35 -1.98 1.47
N MET A 500 20.08 -3.00 2.24
CA MET A 500 19.98 -4.39 1.80
C MET A 500 18.54 -4.88 1.95
N PRO A 501 17.79 -5.09 0.84
CA PRO A 501 16.48 -5.70 0.88
C PRO A 501 16.54 -7.13 1.43
N ILE A 502 15.56 -7.49 2.26
CA ILE A 502 15.47 -8.81 2.90
C ILE A 502 14.21 -9.55 2.44
N SER A 503 13.10 -8.83 2.36
CA SER A 503 11.79 -9.40 2.09
C SER A 503 10.87 -8.34 1.49
N GLN A 504 10.05 -8.72 0.53
CA GLN A 504 8.94 -7.89 0.08
C GLN A 504 7.74 -8.06 0.99
N MET A 505 7.10 -6.97 1.39
CA MET A 505 5.97 -6.99 2.28
C MET A 505 4.73 -7.63 1.64
N LEU A 506 4.09 -8.51 2.39
CA LEU A 506 2.76 -9.06 2.11
C LEU A 506 1.77 -8.54 3.15
N ASP A 507 0.58 -8.19 2.68
CA ASP A 507 -0.59 -8.03 3.53
C ASP A 507 -1.49 -9.24 3.33
N SER A 508 -2.07 -9.75 4.40
CA SER A 508 -3.06 -10.83 4.34
C SER A 508 -4.46 -10.22 4.45
N VAL A 509 -5.33 -10.62 3.53
CA VAL A 509 -6.76 -10.33 3.56
C VAL A 509 -7.51 -11.64 3.63
N VAL A 510 -8.38 -11.78 4.62
CA VAL A 510 -9.23 -12.97 4.77
C VAL A 510 -10.59 -12.68 4.14
N VAL A 511 -11.03 -13.54 3.24
CA VAL A 511 -12.23 -13.36 2.42
C VAL A 511 -13.13 -14.59 2.57
N ASN A 512 -14.42 -14.38 2.85
CA ASN A 512 -15.41 -15.45 2.84
C ASN A 512 -15.61 -15.95 1.39
N ASN A 513 -15.63 -17.26 1.17
CA ASN A 513 -15.72 -17.89 -0.14
C ASN A 513 -17.02 -17.57 -0.91
N ARG A 514 -18.02 -17.02 -0.23
CA ARG A 514 -19.22 -16.46 -0.89
C ARG A 514 -18.91 -15.17 -1.66
N VAL A 515 -17.86 -14.42 -1.30
CA VAL A 515 -17.46 -13.18 -1.96
C VAL A 515 -16.75 -13.51 -3.26
N GLN A 516 -17.28 -12.98 -4.35
CA GLN A 516 -16.79 -13.22 -5.70
C GLN A 516 -16.28 -11.93 -6.33
N ASP A 517 -15.33 -12.03 -7.24
CA ASP A 517 -14.70 -10.91 -7.98
C ASP A 517 -14.02 -9.86 -7.09
N TYR A 518 -13.69 -10.20 -5.84
CA TYR A 518 -12.86 -9.35 -5.00
C TYR A 518 -11.39 -9.45 -5.43
N GLN A 519 -10.79 -8.32 -5.80
CA GLN A 519 -9.42 -8.24 -6.31
C GLN A 519 -8.64 -7.20 -5.51
N PRO A 520 -8.00 -7.59 -4.40
CA PRO A 520 -7.19 -6.66 -3.60
C PRO A 520 -5.98 -6.20 -4.40
N HIS A 521 -5.81 -4.88 -4.56
CA HIS A 521 -4.75 -4.31 -5.36
C HIS A 521 -3.53 -3.88 -4.50
N PRO A 522 -2.29 -4.08 -4.97
CA PRO A 522 -1.06 -3.66 -4.27
C PRO A 522 -1.02 -2.18 -3.88
N SER A 523 -1.59 -1.30 -4.68
CA SER A 523 -1.70 0.14 -4.43
C SER A 523 -2.87 0.54 -3.52
N ALA A 524 -3.57 -0.45 -2.92
CA ALA A 524 -4.80 -0.25 -2.15
C ALA A 524 -6.01 0.30 -2.95
N THR A 525 -5.90 0.50 -4.27
CA THR A 525 -7.02 0.90 -5.15
C THR A 525 -7.92 -0.31 -5.44
N THR A 526 -8.55 -0.87 -4.39
CA THR A 526 -9.43 -2.03 -4.51
C THR A 526 -10.84 -1.56 -4.83
N PHE A 527 -11.30 -1.87 -6.04
CA PHE A 527 -12.64 -1.51 -6.50
C PHE A 527 -13.67 -2.56 -6.06
N LEU A 528 -14.75 -2.11 -5.43
CA LEU A 528 -15.83 -2.97 -4.93
C LEU A 528 -17.04 -3.01 -5.86
N ARG A 529 -17.02 -2.27 -6.97
CA ARG A 529 -18.11 -2.18 -7.96
C ARG A 529 -18.57 -3.54 -8.49
N ASP A 530 -17.61 -4.39 -8.83
CA ASP A 530 -17.87 -5.67 -9.47
C ASP A 530 -18.00 -6.84 -8.47
N VAL A 531 -17.77 -6.58 -7.18
CA VAL A 531 -17.86 -7.58 -6.11
C VAL A 531 -19.33 -7.99 -5.90
N TRP A 532 -19.56 -9.29 -5.75
CA TRP A 532 -20.86 -9.86 -5.46
C TRP A 532 -20.75 -11.06 -4.53
N LYS A 533 -21.88 -11.57 -4.05
CA LYS A 533 -21.92 -12.73 -3.17
C LYS A 533 -22.78 -13.84 -3.75
N THR A 534 -22.32 -15.09 -3.59
CA THR A 534 -23.13 -16.27 -3.84
C THR A 534 -24.22 -16.33 -2.76
N PRO A 535 -25.52 -16.46 -3.13
CA PRO A 535 -26.60 -16.60 -2.15
C PRO A 535 -26.45 -17.84 -1.26
N ASP A 536 -26.88 -17.76 -0.01
CA ASP A 536 -26.82 -18.87 0.96
C ASP A 536 -27.51 -20.14 0.48
N SER A 537 -28.60 -20.00 -0.26
CA SER A 537 -29.37 -21.13 -0.79
C SER A 537 -28.59 -22.04 -1.75
N LEU A 538 -27.46 -21.58 -2.26
CA LEU A 538 -26.59 -22.33 -3.19
C LEU A 538 -25.29 -22.84 -2.52
N ALA A 539 -24.96 -22.38 -1.33
CA ALA A 539 -23.73 -22.79 -0.61
C ALA A 539 -23.85 -24.17 0.07
N GLY A 540 -25.07 -24.72 0.19
CA GLY A 540 -25.39 -25.99 0.89
C GLY A 540 -25.62 -27.21 0.00
N GLY A 541 -25.29 -27.16 -1.30
CA GLY A 541 -25.38 -28.31 -2.17
C GLY A 541 -24.20 -29.28 -1.99
N PRO A 542 -24.43 -30.60 -1.83
CA PRO A 542 -23.32 -31.54 -1.71
C PRO A 542 -22.53 -31.59 -3.02
N GLN A 543 -21.19 -31.39 -2.93
CA GLN A 543 -20.26 -31.75 -3.99
C GLN A 543 -20.00 -33.24 -3.99
#